data_f2b3408a438ecc64d28ed8762346d208
#
_entry.id   f2b3408a438ecc64d28ed8762346d208
#
_cell.length_a   1.000
_cell.length_b   1.000
_cell.length_c   1.000
_cell.angle_alpha   90.00
_cell.angle_beta   90.00
_cell.angle_gamma   90.00
#
_symmetry.space_group_name_H-M   'P 1'
#
loop_
_entity.id
_entity.type
_entity.pdbx_description
1 polymer ?
#
loop_
_entity_poly.entity_id
_entity_poly.type
_entity_poly.pdbx_seq_one_letter_code
_entity_poly.pdbx_strand_id
1 'polypeptide(L)'
;MLTNRREVLKISFSAFFADLGYQAAVASFPIILVFYFHAPILIYGIAESLNYGGGSLMSLLGGYLADKYGRKKIGVIGNSLIVILSFTGLAVNYIQALILFMLGWWFRNFRTPARRAMVSEVTRENERSEAYGILHALDIGGATLAILYLTIALYLGIRATVVVLFTAIPIIISTILLAMVKAGGKGKPKIMVRKGWILVISTMFFAFSQYSFGFPIITTAEFTHKLYLATITYGIFLVSSALFGYVFGKLRLSDYKALAFLGYLLASLASLGFAFLSPLGLIGIYPLSALMGIAVASTETFEPTIISKLSKGEVGTSMGALSLGRSIGLLIGNTAMGFLYQISFSYAYAFASIMSFIAFMIVITSLRE
;
A
#
# COMPACT_ATOMS: atom_id res chain seq x y z
N MET A 1 -21.66 17.02 -11.90
CA MET A 1 -22.33 16.27 -10.78
C MET A 1 -22.44 14.81 -11.19
N LEU A 2 -22.10 13.89 -10.30
CA LEU A 2 -22.17 12.45 -10.57
C LEU A 2 -23.61 11.99 -10.78
N THR A 3 -23.87 11.28 -11.87
CA THR A 3 -25.20 10.75 -12.22
C THR A 3 -25.70 9.77 -11.14
N ASN A 4 -24.84 8.88 -10.65
CA ASN A 4 -25.15 7.89 -9.62
C ASN A 4 -24.39 8.17 -8.30
N ARG A 5 -24.41 9.42 -7.84
CA ARG A 5 -23.68 9.85 -6.63
C ARG A 5 -23.91 8.94 -5.42
N ARG A 6 -25.12 8.44 -5.23
CA ARG A 6 -25.45 7.55 -4.11
C ARG A 6 -24.67 6.22 -4.15
N GLU A 7 -24.54 5.62 -5.33
CA GLU A 7 -23.81 4.34 -5.46
C GLU A 7 -22.30 4.57 -5.32
N VAL A 8 -21.76 5.66 -5.90
CA VAL A 8 -20.37 6.05 -5.70
C VAL A 8 -20.06 6.26 -4.21
N LEU A 9 -20.92 6.97 -3.47
CA LEU A 9 -20.76 7.19 -2.04
C LEU A 9 -20.81 5.89 -1.24
N LYS A 10 -21.69 4.93 -1.56
CA LYS A 10 -21.72 3.63 -0.88
C LYS A 10 -20.39 2.86 -1.07
N ILE A 11 -19.86 2.84 -2.30
CA ILE A 11 -18.56 2.19 -2.59
C ILE A 11 -17.45 2.90 -1.82
N SER A 12 -17.45 4.24 -1.83
CA SER A 12 -16.39 5.04 -1.21
C SER A 12 -16.46 4.99 0.32
N PHE A 13 -17.64 4.98 0.95
CA PHE A 13 -17.77 4.74 2.39
C PHE A 13 -17.44 3.30 2.78
N SER A 14 -17.76 2.31 1.93
CA SER A 14 -17.25 0.95 2.13
C SER A 14 -15.72 0.93 2.14
N ALA A 15 -15.09 1.71 1.27
CA ALA A 15 -13.65 1.84 1.24
C ALA A 15 -13.11 2.50 2.52
N PHE A 16 -13.70 3.61 2.94
CA PHE A 16 -13.36 4.30 4.19
C PHE A 16 -13.39 3.36 5.41
N PHE A 17 -14.48 2.61 5.58
CA PHE A 17 -14.60 1.69 6.72
C PHE A 17 -13.67 0.48 6.61
N ALA A 18 -13.35 0.01 5.39
CA ALA A 18 -12.35 -1.03 5.20
C ALA A 18 -10.96 -0.54 5.65
N ASP A 19 -10.55 0.65 5.19
CA ASP A 19 -9.27 1.25 5.54
C ASP A 19 -9.21 1.65 7.01
N LEU A 20 -10.30 2.16 7.60
CA LEU A 20 -10.44 2.39 9.03
C LEU A 20 -10.17 1.12 9.85
N GLY A 21 -10.51 -0.06 9.32
CA GLY A 21 -10.20 -1.35 9.94
C GLY A 21 -8.78 -1.80 9.65
N TYR A 22 -8.49 -2.25 8.43
CA TYR A 22 -7.26 -2.99 8.18
C TYR A 22 -5.97 -2.15 8.26
N GLN A 23 -6.00 -0.81 8.11
CA GLN A 23 -4.78 0.00 8.23
C GLN A 23 -4.22 0.03 9.66
N ALA A 24 -5.09 0.00 10.67
CA ALA A 24 -4.64 -0.16 12.05
C ALA A 24 -3.97 -1.53 12.27
N ALA A 25 -4.49 -2.58 11.64
CA ALA A 25 -3.88 -3.90 11.73
C ALA A 25 -2.56 -3.97 10.95
N VAL A 26 -2.45 -3.29 9.80
CA VAL A 26 -1.18 -3.15 9.04
C VAL A 26 -0.11 -2.50 9.91
N ALA A 27 -0.43 -1.37 10.56
CA ALA A 27 0.52 -0.69 11.44
C ALA A 27 0.82 -1.48 12.73
N SER A 28 -0.12 -2.30 13.20
CA SER A 28 0.06 -3.17 14.37
C SER A 28 0.85 -4.44 14.06
N PHE A 29 0.87 -4.89 12.81
CA PHE A 29 1.44 -6.19 12.45
C PHE A 29 2.94 -6.31 12.79
N PRO A 30 3.83 -5.35 12.45
CA PRO A 30 5.22 -5.38 12.90
C PRO A 30 5.35 -5.34 14.43
N ILE A 31 4.46 -4.59 15.12
CA ILE A 31 4.45 -4.52 16.58
C ILE A 31 4.09 -5.89 17.18
N ILE A 32 3.06 -6.54 16.66
CA ILE A 32 2.63 -7.86 17.14
C ILE A 32 3.68 -8.92 16.87
N LEU A 33 4.24 -8.97 15.65
CA LEU A 33 5.24 -9.99 15.31
C LEU A 33 6.54 -9.81 16.10
N VAL A 34 7.12 -8.61 16.06
CA VAL A 34 8.49 -8.38 16.56
C VAL A 34 8.50 -8.10 18.06
N PHE A 35 7.60 -7.23 18.55
CA PHE A 35 7.66 -6.80 19.96
C PHE A 35 6.77 -7.64 20.89
N TYR A 36 5.66 -8.21 20.41
CA TYR A 36 4.80 -9.04 21.23
C TYR A 36 5.18 -10.52 21.18
N PHE A 37 5.42 -11.07 19.98
CA PHE A 37 5.79 -12.47 19.80
C PHE A 37 7.31 -12.71 19.69
N HIS A 38 8.12 -11.65 19.73
CA HIS A 38 9.58 -11.73 19.61
C HIS A 38 10.07 -12.50 18.37
N ALA A 39 9.31 -12.41 17.26
CA ALA A 39 9.74 -13.03 16.01
C ALA A 39 10.98 -12.32 15.45
N PRO A 40 11.95 -13.07 14.87
CA PRO A 40 13.06 -12.46 14.16
C PRO A 40 12.59 -11.49 13.07
N ILE A 41 13.28 -10.39 12.89
CA ILE A 41 12.91 -9.37 11.87
C ILE A 41 12.94 -9.95 10.45
N LEU A 42 13.79 -10.96 10.20
CA LEU A 42 13.76 -11.73 8.96
C LEU A 42 12.37 -12.34 8.69
N ILE A 43 11.72 -12.90 9.73
CA ILE A 43 10.36 -13.48 9.60
C ILE A 43 9.36 -12.39 9.22
N TYR A 44 9.49 -11.18 9.77
CA TYR A 44 8.67 -10.04 9.36
C TYR A 44 8.92 -9.69 7.87
N GLY A 45 10.17 -9.65 7.43
CA GLY A 45 10.52 -9.40 6.02
C GLY A 45 9.94 -10.47 5.07
N ILE A 46 10.02 -11.75 5.43
CA ILE A 46 9.41 -12.86 4.68
C ILE A 46 7.88 -12.71 4.66
N ALA A 47 7.26 -12.38 5.80
CA ALA A 47 5.82 -12.15 5.89
C ALA A 47 5.35 -11.06 4.92
N GLU A 48 6.05 -9.92 4.89
CA GLU A 48 5.72 -8.82 3.98
C GLU A 48 5.97 -9.20 2.51
N SER A 49 7.01 -9.96 2.22
CA SER A 49 7.24 -10.51 0.88
C SER A 49 6.06 -11.37 0.41
N LEU A 50 5.59 -12.27 1.24
CA LEU A 50 4.43 -13.12 0.96
C LEU A 50 3.13 -12.31 0.88
N ASN A 51 2.97 -11.30 1.72
CA ASN A 51 1.82 -10.40 1.68
C ASN A 51 1.71 -9.69 0.33
N TYR A 52 2.79 -9.09 -0.14
CA TYR A 52 2.78 -8.34 -1.40
C TYR A 52 2.80 -9.27 -2.62
N GLY A 53 3.65 -10.31 -2.62
CA GLY A 53 3.75 -11.25 -3.74
C GLY A 53 2.46 -12.06 -3.92
N GLY A 54 2.00 -12.72 -2.87
CA GLY A 54 0.73 -13.47 -2.89
C GLY A 54 -0.48 -12.57 -3.09
N GLY A 55 -0.47 -11.36 -2.51
CA GLY A 55 -1.50 -10.35 -2.72
C GLY A 55 -1.68 -9.97 -4.19
N SER A 56 -0.59 -9.89 -4.96
CA SER A 56 -0.65 -9.59 -6.40
C SER A 56 -1.29 -10.72 -7.20
N LEU A 57 -0.96 -11.96 -6.89
CA LEU A 57 -1.62 -13.13 -7.49
C LEU A 57 -3.11 -13.15 -7.16
N MET A 58 -3.47 -12.87 -5.92
CA MET A 58 -4.86 -12.78 -5.47
C MET A 58 -5.61 -11.63 -6.15
N SER A 59 -4.94 -10.50 -6.44
CA SER A 59 -5.55 -9.42 -7.21
C SER A 59 -5.87 -9.83 -8.65
N LEU A 60 -4.97 -10.55 -9.33
CA LEU A 60 -5.23 -11.08 -10.67
C LEU A 60 -6.41 -12.08 -10.66
N LEU A 61 -6.41 -13.01 -9.72
CA LEU A 61 -7.48 -14.00 -9.54
C LEU A 61 -8.82 -13.30 -9.25
N GLY A 62 -8.82 -12.31 -8.35
CA GLY A 62 -10.01 -11.56 -8.00
C GLY A 62 -10.60 -10.79 -9.17
N GLY A 63 -9.75 -10.16 -9.98
CA GLY A 63 -10.17 -9.47 -11.22
C GLY A 63 -10.79 -10.43 -12.23
N TYR A 64 -10.13 -11.54 -12.50
CA TYR A 64 -10.66 -12.57 -13.41
C TYR A 64 -12.01 -13.15 -12.95
N LEU A 65 -12.11 -13.50 -11.66
CA LEU A 65 -13.35 -14.06 -11.11
C LEU A 65 -14.47 -13.02 -11.05
N ALA A 66 -14.13 -11.73 -10.80
CA ALA A 66 -15.10 -10.63 -10.81
C ALA A 66 -15.73 -10.46 -12.21
N ASP A 67 -14.92 -10.51 -13.27
CA ASP A 67 -15.44 -10.44 -14.64
C ASP A 67 -16.26 -11.67 -15.02
N LYS A 68 -15.90 -12.87 -14.55
CA LYS A 68 -16.59 -14.12 -14.84
C LYS A 68 -17.89 -14.29 -14.06
N TYR A 69 -17.88 -14.06 -12.75
CA TYR A 69 -18.99 -14.40 -11.84
C TYR A 69 -19.78 -13.19 -11.34
N GLY A 70 -19.34 -11.97 -11.66
CA GLY A 70 -19.97 -10.71 -11.29
C GLY A 70 -19.18 -9.93 -10.24
N ARG A 71 -18.95 -8.67 -10.55
CA ARG A 71 -18.09 -7.75 -9.77
C ARG A 71 -18.55 -7.58 -8.35
N LYS A 72 -19.85 -7.36 -8.12
CA LYS A 72 -20.43 -7.23 -6.78
C LYS A 72 -20.22 -8.48 -5.94
N LYS A 73 -20.57 -9.67 -6.49
CA LYS A 73 -20.45 -10.94 -5.77
C LYS A 73 -19.01 -11.17 -5.27
N ILE A 74 -18.05 -11.06 -6.18
CA ILE A 74 -16.63 -11.27 -5.87
C ILE A 74 -16.10 -10.17 -4.94
N GLY A 75 -16.51 -8.92 -5.17
CA GLY A 75 -16.15 -7.79 -4.30
C GLY A 75 -16.63 -7.96 -2.88
N VAL A 76 -17.88 -8.38 -2.66
CA VAL A 76 -18.45 -8.63 -1.33
C VAL A 76 -17.79 -9.83 -0.65
N ILE A 77 -17.61 -10.97 -1.35
CA ILE A 77 -16.91 -12.14 -0.80
C ILE A 77 -15.49 -11.75 -0.37
N GLY A 78 -14.72 -11.11 -1.25
CA GLY A 78 -13.36 -10.68 -0.91
C GLY A 78 -13.35 -9.72 0.28
N ASN A 79 -14.28 -8.76 0.33
CA ASN A 79 -14.35 -7.79 1.43
C ASN A 79 -14.74 -8.43 2.77
N SER A 80 -15.66 -9.41 2.77
CA SER A 80 -16.05 -10.11 4.01
C SER A 80 -14.88 -10.93 4.58
N LEU A 81 -14.05 -11.51 3.73
CA LEU A 81 -12.90 -12.32 4.15
C LEU A 81 -11.70 -11.48 4.65
N ILE A 82 -11.69 -10.16 4.44
CA ILE A 82 -10.69 -9.27 5.04
C ILE A 82 -10.74 -9.35 6.58
N VAL A 83 -11.90 -9.66 7.16
CA VAL A 83 -12.06 -9.77 8.62
C VAL A 83 -11.11 -10.80 9.24
N ILE A 84 -10.62 -11.78 8.47
CA ILE A 84 -9.65 -12.78 8.94
C ILE A 84 -8.39 -12.08 9.50
N LEU A 85 -8.01 -10.96 8.91
CA LEU A 85 -6.88 -10.14 9.38
C LEU A 85 -7.09 -9.65 10.82
N SER A 86 -8.32 -9.34 11.24
CA SER A 86 -8.61 -8.91 12.60
C SER A 86 -8.36 -10.03 13.62
N PHE A 87 -8.49 -11.29 13.23
CA PHE A 87 -8.21 -12.44 14.10
C PHE A 87 -6.71 -12.60 14.41
N THR A 88 -5.82 -11.85 13.75
CA THR A 88 -4.42 -11.73 14.18
C THR A 88 -4.33 -11.31 15.67
N GLY A 89 -5.32 -10.57 16.18
CA GLY A 89 -5.41 -10.21 17.59
C GLY A 89 -5.64 -11.39 18.55
N LEU A 90 -6.10 -12.55 18.06
CA LEU A 90 -6.29 -13.80 18.82
C LEU A 90 -5.14 -14.79 18.66
N ALA A 91 -4.12 -14.48 17.85
CA ALA A 91 -3.00 -15.37 17.63
C ALA A 91 -2.25 -15.65 18.94
N VAL A 92 -1.82 -16.88 19.15
CA VAL A 92 -1.04 -17.30 20.32
C VAL A 92 0.45 -17.42 20.03
N ASN A 93 0.86 -17.31 18.75
CA ASN A 93 2.25 -17.28 18.32
C ASN A 93 2.38 -16.51 16.98
N TYR A 94 3.63 -16.20 16.62
CA TYR A 94 3.89 -15.40 15.42
C TYR A 94 3.51 -16.11 14.10
N ILE A 95 3.51 -17.43 14.03
CA ILE A 95 3.11 -18.18 12.82
C ILE A 95 1.63 -18.01 12.57
N GLN A 96 0.79 -18.15 13.60
CA GLN A 96 -0.64 -17.91 13.49
C GLN A 96 -0.94 -16.45 13.15
N ALA A 97 -0.24 -15.49 13.79
CA ALA A 97 -0.39 -14.08 13.48
C ALA A 97 -0.06 -13.80 12.00
N LEU A 98 1.02 -14.38 11.49
CA LEU A 98 1.44 -14.26 10.10
C LEU A 98 0.39 -14.82 9.14
N ILE A 99 -0.09 -16.04 9.37
CA ILE A 99 -1.06 -16.71 8.49
C ILE A 99 -2.39 -15.93 8.46
N LEU A 100 -2.91 -15.52 9.61
CA LEU A 100 -4.18 -14.79 9.70
C LEU A 100 -4.07 -13.42 9.02
N PHE A 101 -2.99 -12.69 9.27
CA PHE A 101 -2.75 -11.41 8.63
C PHE A 101 -2.61 -11.56 7.11
N MET A 102 -1.78 -12.49 6.66
CA MET A 102 -1.53 -12.78 5.25
C MET A 102 -2.81 -13.12 4.49
N LEU A 103 -3.62 -14.02 5.02
CA LEU A 103 -4.89 -14.40 4.40
C LEU A 103 -5.84 -13.20 4.25
N GLY A 104 -6.03 -12.41 5.32
CA GLY A 104 -6.87 -11.23 5.24
C GLY A 104 -6.32 -10.17 4.27
N TRP A 105 -5.00 -9.98 4.22
CA TRP A 105 -4.34 -9.09 3.26
C TRP A 105 -4.50 -9.57 1.81
N TRP A 106 -4.40 -10.87 1.56
CA TRP A 106 -4.64 -11.45 0.25
C TRP A 106 -6.10 -11.25 -0.21
N PHE A 107 -7.08 -11.40 0.68
CA PHE A 107 -8.49 -11.11 0.36
C PHE A 107 -8.75 -9.62 0.13
N ARG A 108 -8.04 -8.73 0.81
CA ARG A 108 -8.06 -7.29 0.51
C ARG A 108 -7.61 -7.02 -0.93
N ASN A 109 -6.53 -7.67 -1.36
CA ASN A 109 -6.04 -7.54 -2.73
C ASN A 109 -6.98 -8.20 -3.75
N PHE A 110 -7.54 -9.36 -3.43
CA PHE A 110 -8.55 -10.06 -4.23
C PHE A 110 -9.80 -9.19 -4.50
N ARG A 111 -10.28 -8.46 -3.50
CA ARG A 111 -11.44 -7.55 -3.62
C ARG A 111 -11.14 -6.33 -4.50
N THR A 112 -9.93 -5.81 -4.48
CA THR A 112 -9.59 -4.48 -5.01
C THR A 112 -9.97 -4.26 -6.47
N PRO A 113 -9.68 -5.14 -7.44
CA PRO A 113 -10.07 -4.94 -8.83
C PRO A 113 -11.59 -4.94 -9.02
N ALA A 114 -12.31 -5.81 -8.31
CA ALA A 114 -13.77 -5.86 -8.34
C ALA A 114 -14.39 -4.53 -7.87
N ARG A 115 -13.92 -3.95 -6.76
CA ARG A 115 -14.38 -2.66 -6.22
C ARG A 115 -14.13 -1.52 -7.22
N ARG A 116 -12.92 -1.45 -7.81
CA ARG A 116 -12.60 -0.43 -8.83
C ARG A 116 -13.48 -0.57 -10.07
N ALA A 117 -13.73 -1.79 -10.52
CA ALA A 117 -14.61 -2.05 -11.66
C ALA A 117 -16.07 -1.65 -11.38
N MET A 118 -16.56 -1.82 -10.14
CA MET A 118 -17.89 -1.34 -9.73
C MET A 118 -17.99 0.19 -9.81
N VAL A 119 -16.96 0.95 -9.43
CA VAL A 119 -16.94 2.42 -9.59
C VAL A 119 -17.08 2.79 -11.06
N SER A 120 -16.31 2.15 -11.96
CA SER A 120 -16.42 2.40 -13.40
C SER A 120 -17.78 2.06 -13.98
N GLU A 121 -18.47 1.06 -13.40
CA GLU A 121 -19.79 0.61 -13.86
C GLU A 121 -20.90 1.59 -13.49
N VAL A 122 -20.83 2.19 -12.29
CA VAL A 122 -21.86 3.13 -11.80
C VAL A 122 -21.63 4.56 -12.26
N THR A 123 -20.54 4.84 -13.00
CA THR A 123 -20.18 6.18 -13.47
C THR A 123 -20.03 6.25 -14.98
N ARG A 124 -20.37 7.40 -15.56
CA ARG A 124 -20.05 7.71 -16.94
C ARG A 124 -18.55 7.96 -17.11
N GLU A 125 -18.05 7.87 -18.32
CA GLU A 125 -16.62 7.98 -18.60
C GLU A 125 -16.01 9.32 -18.15
N ASN A 126 -16.73 10.41 -18.40
CA ASN A 126 -16.35 11.77 -17.98
C ASN A 126 -16.49 12.04 -16.47
N GLU A 127 -17.17 11.16 -15.72
CA GLU A 127 -17.39 11.28 -14.28
C GLU A 127 -16.39 10.42 -13.46
N ARG A 128 -15.67 9.51 -14.12
CA ARG A 128 -14.78 8.52 -13.45
C ARG A 128 -13.69 9.18 -12.61
N SER A 129 -13.10 10.26 -13.11
CA SER A 129 -12.04 10.98 -12.39
C SER A 129 -12.56 11.53 -11.05
N GLU A 130 -13.75 12.17 -11.05
CA GLU A 130 -14.38 12.66 -9.83
C GLU A 130 -14.70 11.51 -8.85
N ALA A 131 -15.26 10.40 -9.36
CA ALA A 131 -15.64 9.25 -8.54
C ALA A 131 -14.42 8.56 -7.91
N TYR A 132 -13.33 8.37 -8.66
CA TYR A 132 -12.09 7.83 -8.11
C TYR A 132 -11.41 8.79 -7.13
N GLY A 133 -11.51 10.10 -7.35
CA GLY A 133 -11.04 11.11 -6.40
C GLY A 133 -11.77 11.03 -5.05
N ILE A 134 -13.10 10.89 -5.06
CA ILE A 134 -13.90 10.68 -3.84
C ILE A 134 -13.53 9.37 -3.15
N LEU A 135 -13.40 8.28 -3.91
CA LEU A 135 -12.98 7.00 -3.39
C LEU A 135 -11.63 7.10 -2.67
N HIS A 136 -10.64 7.71 -3.33
CA HIS A 136 -9.29 7.86 -2.80
C HIS A 136 -9.25 8.75 -1.54
N ALA A 137 -9.98 9.87 -1.55
CA ALA A 137 -10.05 10.74 -0.38
C ALA A 137 -10.64 10.03 0.85
N LEU A 138 -11.66 9.19 0.65
CA LEU A 138 -12.26 8.41 1.73
C LEU A 138 -11.36 7.23 2.17
N ASP A 139 -10.68 6.54 1.25
CA ASP A 139 -9.66 5.54 1.59
C ASP A 139 -8.60 6.14 2.55
N ILE A 140 -8.01 7.29 2.17
CA ILE A 140 -6.99 7.96 3.00
C ILE A 140 -7.58 8.48 4.31
N GLY A 141 -8.80 9.03 4.28
CA GLY A 141 -9.49 9.47 5.50
C GLY A 141 -9.66 8.31 6.50
N GLY A 142 -10.10 7.15 6.02
CA GLY A 142 -10.20 5.93 6.83
C GLY A 142 -8.85 5.49 7.39
N ALA A 143 -7.81 5.46 6.54
CA ALA A 143 -6.45 5.09 6.94
C ALA A 143 -5.89 6.03 8.02
N THR A 144 -6.05 7.35 7.84
CA THR A 144 -5.57 8.36 8.80
C THR A 144 -6.24 8.20 10.16
N LEU A 145 -7.56 8.02 10.18
CA LEU A 145 -8.30 7.77 11.43
C LEU A 145 -7.91 6.43 12.07
N ALA A 146 -7.58 5.42 11.26
CA ALA A 146 -7.10 4.13 11.76
C ALA A 146 -5.79 4.30 12.56
N ILE A 147 -4.84 5.05 12.03
CA ILE A 147 -3.59 5.31 12.71
C ILE A 147 -3.81 6.18 13.96
N LEU A 148 -4.71 7.15 13.88
CA LEU A 148 -5.03 8.01 15.02
C LEU A 148 -5.57 7.21 16.21
N TYR A 149 -6.63 6.38 16.01
CA TYR A 149 -7.17 5.62 17.13
C TYR A 149 -6.21 4.53 17.63
N LEU A 150 -5.42 3.90 16.73
CA LEU A 150 -4.37 2.97 17.15
C LEU A 150 -3.34 3.65 18.04
N THR A 151 -2.87 4.83 17.62
CA THR A 151 -1.88 5.60 18.40
C THR A 151 -2.42 5.97 19.78
N ILE A 152 -3.67 6.45 19.86
CA ILE A 152 -4.33 6.77 21.12
C ILE A 152 -4.46 5.53 22.01
N ALA A 153 -4.89 4.40 21.43
CA ALA A 153 -5.04 3.14 22.18
C ALA A 153 -3.70 2.66 22.76
N LEU A 154 -2.63 2.69 21.97
CA LEU A 154 -1.30 2.33 22.44
C LEU A 154 -0.75 3.32 23.50
N TYR A 155 -1.05 4.60 23.36
CA TYR A 155 -0.71 5.62 24.39
C TYR A 155 -1.41 5.34 25.72
N LEU A 156 -2.66 4.89 25.67
CA LEU A 156 -3.45 4.49 26.84
C LEU A 156 -3.06 3.10 27.39
N GLY A 157 -2.04 2.45 26.83
CA GLY A 157 -1.56 1.12 27.26
C GLY A 157 -2.41 -0.05 26.77
N ILE A 158 -3.35 0.18 25.84
CA ILE A 158 -4.13 -0.90 25.22
C ILE A 158 -3.23 -1.69 24.28
N ARG A 159 -3.20 -3.02 24.40
CA ARG A 159 -2.38 -3.88 23.56
C ARG A 159 -2.79 -3.83 22.08
N ALA A 160 -1.82 -3.80 21.17
CA ALA A 160 -2.07 -3.83 19.72
C ALA A 160 -2.98 -5.00 19.28
N THR A 161 -2.83 -6.17 19.92
CA THR A 161 -3.66 -7.37 19.66
C THR A 161 -5.15 -7.10 19.91
N VAL A 162 -5.48 -6.37 20.97
CA VAL A 162 -6.86 -5.99 21.29
C VAL A 162 -7.40 -5.01 20.24
N VAL A 163 -6.60 -4.00 19.88
CA VAL A 163 -7.00 -3.03 18.85
C VAL A 163 -7.29 -3.72 17.53
N VAL A 164 -6.40 -4.65 17.12
CA VAL A 164 -6.56 -5.40 15.85
C VAL A 164 -7.84 -6.25 15.87
N LEU A 165 -8.20 -6.86 16.98
CA LEU A 165 -9.45 -7.62 17.08
C LEU A 165 -10.67 -6.74 16.80
N PHE A 166 -10.71 -5.53 17.35
CA PHE A 166 -11.81 -4.58 17.15
C PHE A 166 -11.89 -4.01 15.73
N THR A 167 -10.84 -4.14 14.91
CA THR A 167 -10.89 -3.77 13.48
C THR A 167 -11.91 -4.57 12.67
N ALA A 168 -12.38 -5.70 13.19
CA ALA A 168 -13.47 -6.47 12.60
C ALA A 168 -14.74 -5.63 12.41
N ILE A 169 -15.05 -4.74 13.36
CA ILE A 169 -16.27 -3.93 13.34
C ILE A 169 -16.34 -3.05 12.08
N PRO A 170 -15.39 -2.15 11.81
CA PRO A 170 -15.42 -1.34 10.60
C PRO A 170 -15.33 -2.18 9.31
N ILE A 171 -14.63 -3.31 9.29
CA ILE A 171 -14.56 -4.21 8.13
C ILE A 171 -15.95 -4.83 7.83
N ILE A 172 -16.70 -5.21 8.87
CA ILE A 172 -18.08 -5.72 8.71
C ILE A 172 -18.99 -4.61 8.16
N ILE A 173 -18.92 -3.39 8.72
CA ILE A 173 -19.67 -2.23 8.21
C ILE A 173 -19.34 -1.99 6.74
N SER A 174 -18.06 -2.02 6.38
CA SER A 174 -17.60 -1.92 4.99
C SER A 174 -18.26 -2.96 4.08
N THR A 175 -18.34 -4.21 4.54
CA THR A 175 -18.94 -5.30 3.77
C THR A 175 -20.42 -5.10 3.55
N ILE A 176 -21.16 -4.66 4.58
CA ILE A 176 -22.59 -4.34 4.48
C ILE A 176 -22.81 -3.22 3.45
N LEU A 177 -22.04 -2.14 3.53
CA LEU A 177 -22.13 -1.02 2.59
C LEU A 177 -21.87 -1.47 1.14
N LEU A 178 -20.84 -2.30 0.93
CA LEU A 178 -20.54 -2.84 -0.39
C LEU A 178 -21.64 -3.75 -0.93
N ALA A 179 -22.26 -4.55 -0.06
CA ALA A 179 -23.40 -5.41 -0.41
C ALA A 179 -24.66 -4.61 -0.81
N MET A 180 -24.80 -3.37 -0.31
CA MET A 180 -25.93 -2.49 -0.63
C MET A 180 -25.76 -1.76 -1.99
N VAL A 181 -24.62 -1.88 -2.67
CA VAL A 181 -24.35 -1.25 -3.96
C VAL A 181 -25.21 -1.89 -5.07
N LYS A 182 -25.80 -1.10 -5.90
CA LYS A 182 -26.55 -1.54 -7.09
C LYS A 182 -25.64 -1.54 -8.32
N ALA A 183 -24.67 -2.44 -8.33
CA ALA A 183 -23.75 -2.69 -9.45
C ALA A 183 -23.47 -4.19 -9.50
N GLY A 184 -23.03 -4.74 -10.61
CA GLY A 184 -22.75 -6.17 -10.65
C GLY A 184 -22.58 -6.76 -12.03
N GLY A 185 -22.28 -5.94 -13.02
CA GLY A 185 -21.99 -6.36 -14.39
C GLY A 185 -20.85 -7.37 -14.47
N LYS A 186 -20.80 -8.08 -15.60
CA LYS A 186 -19.70 -8.96 -15.98
C LYS A 186 -18.85 -8.27 -17.03
N GLY A 187 -17.53 -8.50 -17.02
CA GLY A 187 -16.60 -8.02 -18.02
C GLY A 187 -16.18 -9.11 -19.00
N LYS A 188 -15.40 -8.75 -20.01
CA LYS A 188 -14.66 -9.70 -20.86
C LYS A 188 -13.18 -9.56 -20.50
N PRO A 189 -12.51 -10.61 -20.01
CA PRO A 189 -11.08 -10.54 -19.72
C PRO A 189 -10.30 -10.36 -21.02
N LYS A 190 -9.36 -9.41 -21.08
CA LYS A 190 -8.41 -9.22 -22.16
C LYS A 190 -6.98 -9.30 -21.60
N ILE A 191 -6.12 -9.98 -22.32
CA ILE A 191 -4.70 -10.13 -22.02
C ILE A 191 -3.87 -9.34 -23.04
N MET A 192 -3.07 -8.48 -22.58
CA MET A 192 -1.74 -7.98 -22.75
C MET A 192 -1.10 -7.43 -24.02
N VAL A 193 -0.13 -6.50 -23.97
CA VAL A 193 1.10 -6.35 -24.81
C VAL A 193 2.12 -5.26 -24.41
N ARG A 194 3.22 -5.27 -24.80
CA ARG A 194 4.63 -5.26 -25.17
C ARG A 194 5.46 -3.94 -25.08
N LYS A 195 5.01 -2.76 -24.57
CA LYS A 195 5.81 -1.52 -24.48
C LYS A 195 5.88 -0.95 -23.06
N GLY A 196 7.06 -0.43 -22.70
CA GLY A 196 7.28 0.17 -21.38
C GLY A 196 8.17 -0.66 -20.45
N TRP A 197 8.88 -1.66 -20.95
CA TRP A 197 9.74 -2.55 -20.16
C TRP A 197 10.81 -1.81 -19.35
N ILE A 198 11.35 -0.68 -19.86
CA ILE A 198 12.32 0.13 -19.12
C ILE A 198 11.70 0.65 -17.83
N LEU A 199 10.46 1.16 -17.90
CA LEU A 199 9.75 1.65 -16.71
C LEU A 199 9.40 0.49 -15.77
N VAL A 200 8.99 -0.67 -16.31
CA VAL A 200 8.70 -1.87 -15.50
C VAL A 200 9.94 -2.34 -14.73
N ILE A 201 11.11 -2.35 -15.39
CA ILE A 201 12.38 -2.69 -14.74
C ILE A 201 12.76 -1.64 -13.71
N SER A 202 12.63 -0.34 -14.02
CA SER A 202 12.88 0.74 -13.05
C SER A 202 11.99 0.60 -11.80
N THR A 203 10.70 0.36 -12.01
CA THR A 203 9.73 0.15 -10.93
C THR A 203 10.04 -1.11 -10.12
N MET A 204 10.56 -2.17 -10.75
CA MET A 204 11.02 -3.36 -10.03
C MET A 204 12.20 -3.03 -9.10
N PHE A 205 13.21 -2.30 -9.59
CA PHE A 205 14.32 -1.85 -8.74
C PHE A 205 13.87 -0.88 -7.64
N PHE A 206 12.97 0.04 -7.97
CA PHE A 206 12.39 0.92 -6.96
C PHE A 206 11.62 0.13 -5.90
N ALA A 207 10.91 -0.92 -6.29
CA ALA A 207 10.14 -1.75 -5.36
C ALA A 207 11.03 -2.54 -4.38
N PHE A 208 12.29 -2.81 -4.70
CA PHE A 208 13.27 -3.29 -3.72
C PHE A 208 13.49 -2.28 -2.58
N SER A 209 13.31 -0.99 -2.84
CA SER A 209 13.44 0.08 -1.86
C SER A 209 12.11 0.54 -1.30
N GLN A 210 10.99 0.19 -1.92
CA GLN A 210 9.64 0.44 -1.43
C GLN A 210 9.27 -0.63 -0.40
N TYR A 211 10.19 -0.86 0.55
CA TYR A 211 10.00 -1.81 1.63
C TYR A 211 8.71 -1.52 2.41
N SER A 212 8.17 -2.55 3.08
CA SER A 212 7.04 -2.35 3.97
C SER A 212 7.35 -1.27 5.00
N PHE A 213 6.44 -0.31 5.16
CA PHE A 213 6.61 0.77 6.13
C PHE A 213 6.62 0.29 7.59
N GLY A 214 6.42 -0.99 7.81
CA GLY A 214 6.64 -1.63 9.10
C GLY A 214 8.11 -1.63 9.54
N PHE A 215 9.11 -1.59 8.63
CA PHE A 215 10.51 -1.43 9.03
C PHE A 215 10.76 -0.09 9.73
N PRO A 216 10.34 1.08 9.21
CA PRO A 216 10.38 2.33 9.95
C PRO A 216 9.61 2.31 11.28
N ILE A 217 8.47 1.59 11.37
CA ILE A 217 7.76 1.41 12.64
C ILE A 217 8.65 0.64 13.63
N ILE A 218 9.27 -0.47 13.21
CA ILE A 218 10.21 -1.25 14.04
C ILE A 218 11.37 -0.37 14.49
N THR A 219 12.02 0.33 13.55
CA THR A 219 13.14 1.24 13.85
C THR A 219 12.75 2.29 14.87
N THR A 220 11.58 2.93 14.70
CA THR A 220 11.12 3.95 15.67
C THR A 220 10.87 3.35 17.04
N ALA A 221 10.27 2.15 17.11
CA ALA A 221 10.00 1.47 18.37
C ALA A 221 11.30 1.09 19.09
N GLU A 222 12.32 0.63 18.36
CA GLU A 222 13.64 0.28 18.90
C GLU A 222 14.36 1.50 19.49
N PHE A 223 14.36 2.65 18.80
CA PHE A 223 15.05 3.86 19.28
C PHE A 223 14.28 4.63 20.34
N THR A 224 12.95 4.54 20.38
CA THR A 224 12.13 5.31 21.32
C THR A 224 11.61 4.50 22.50
N HIS A 225 11.59 3.18 22.38
CA HIS A 225 10.93 2.26 23.31
C HIS A 225 9.44 2.57 23.57
N LYS A 226 8.79 3.29 22.62
CA LYS A 226 7.39 3.73 22.72
C LYS A 226 6.62 3.38 21.46
N LEU A 227 5.76 2.38 21.53
CA LEU A 227 5.02 1.86 20.38
C LEU A 227 4.08 2.88 19.74
N TYR A 228 3.48 3.77 20.54
CA TYR A 228 2.59 4.81 20.00
C TYR A 228 3.36 5.85 19.15
N LEU A 229 4.64 6.14 19.48
CA LEU A 229 5.48 7.00 18.63
C LEU A 229 5.83 6.31 17.31
N ALA A 230 5.99 5.00 17.34
CA ALA A 230 6.25 4.21 16.14
C ALA A 230 5.06 4.24 15.15
N THR A 231 3.82 4.26 15.63
CA THR A 231 2.66 4.37 14.74
C THR A 231 2.51 5.76 14.14
N ILE A 232 2.94 6.82 14.83
CA ILE A 232 2.97 8.18 14.27
C ILE A 232 3.90 8.26 13.05
N THR A 233 5.00 7.51 13.02
CA THR A 233 5.91 7.40 11.86
C THR A 233 5.13 7.03 10.59
N TYR A 234 4.25 6.03 10.68
CA TYR A 234 3.39 5.62 9.57
C TYR A 234 2.32 6.67 9.25
N GLY A 235 1.75 7.32 10.27
CA GLY A 235 0.80 8.42 10.08
C GLY A 235 1.40 9.59 9.28
N ILE A 236 2.62 10.00 9.61
CA ILE A 236 3.36 11.06 8.90
C ILE A 236 3.57 10.67 7.43
N PHE A 237 4.00 9.45 7.18
CA PHE A 237 4.16 8.92 5.82
C PHE A 237 2.84 8.99 5.02
N LEU A 238 1.73 8.51 5.58
CA LEU A 238 0.42 8.52 4.92
C LEU A 238 -0.06 9.94 4.61
N VAL A 239 0.00 10.85 5.58
CA VAL A 239 -0.43 12.24 5.40
C VAL A 239 0.42 12.95 4.36
N SER A 240 1.74 12.76 4.40
CA SER A 240 2.66 13.35 3.40
C SER A 240 2.37 12.79 2.01
N SER A 241 2.17 11.48 1.88
CA SER A 241 1.84 10.85 0.60
C SER A 241 0.52 11.36 0.03
N ALA A 242 -0.49 11.51 0.87
CA ALA A 242 -1.79 12.04 0.47
C ALA A 242 -1.71 13.49 -0.02
N LEU A 243 -1.07 14.36 0.79
CA LEU A 243 -0.93 15.77 0.48
C LEU A 243 -0.17 16.00 -0.83
N PHE A 244 0.99 15.36 -0.97
CA PHE A 244 1.82 15.54 -2.16
C PHE A 244 1.26 14.80 -3.39
N GLY A 245 0.54 13.70 -3.22
CA GLY A 245 -0.21 13.09 -4.33
C GLY A 245 -1.23 14.06 -4.95
N TYR A 246 -1.95 14.81 -4.10
CA TYR A 246 -2.84 15.87 -4.56
C TYR A 246 -2.09 17.03 -5.23
N VAL A 247 -0.98 17.47 -4.64
CA VAL A 247 -0.15 18.56 -5.21
C VAL A 247 0.41 18.16 -6.58
N PHE A 248 1.01 16.97 -6.69
CA PHE A 248 1.58 16.48 -7.95
C PHE A 248 0.53 16.26 -9.04
N GLY A 249 -0.67 15.84 -8.67
CA GLY A 249 -1.79 15.73 -9.61
C GLY A 249 -2.24 17.06 -10.22
N LYS A 250 -1.96 18.19 -9.55
CA LYS A 250 -2.27 19.55 -10.03
C LYS A 250 -1.11 20.26 -10.74
N LEU A 251 0.11 19.94 -10.39
CA LEU A 251 1.30 20.55 -10.96
C LEU A 251 1.59 19.95 -12.36
N ARG A 252 1.82 20.84 -13.33
CA ARG A 252 2.26 20.43 -14.68
C ARG A 252 3.78 20.25 -14.68
N LEU A 253 4.25 19.16 -14.11
CA LEU A 253 5.67 18.79 -14.11
C LEU A 253 5.99 17.88 -15.29
N SER A 254 7.28 17.84 -15.70
CA SER A 254 7.76 16.78 -16.60
C SER A 254 7.69 15.43 -15.87
N ASP A 255 6.86 14.51 -16.37
CA ASP A 255 6.57 13.24 -15.69
C ASP A 255 7.85 12.43 -15.40
N TYR A 256 8.75 12.34 -16.38
CA TYR A 256 10.02 11.57 -16.25
C TYR A 256 10.96 12.21 -15.22
N LYS A 257 11.13 13.55 -15.26
CA LYS A 257 11.99 14.26 -14.31
C LYS A 257 11.39 14.23 -12.91
N ALA A 258 10.07 14.43 -12.77
CA ALA A 258 9.39 14.36 -11.50
C ALA A 258 9.49 12.95 -10.89
N LEU A 259 9.28 11.89 -11.68
CA LEU A 259 9.48 10.52 -11.23
C LEU A 259 10.92 10.26 -10.78
N ALA A 260 11.90 10.67 -11.60
CA ALA A 260 13.30 10.44 -11.29
C ALA A 260 13.74 11.17 -10.01
N PHE A 261 13.52 12.49 -9.92
CA PHE A 261 14.05 13.29 -8.83
C PHE A 261 13.17 13.25 -7.57
N LEU A 262 11.84 13.41 -7.71
CA LEU A 262 10.91 13.46 -6.58
C LEU A 262 10.41 12.06 -6.15
N GLY A 263 10.51 11.06 -7.02
CA GLY A 263 10.23 9.67 -6.69
C GLY A 263 11.50 8.95 -6.26
N TYR A 264 12.27 8.47 -7.22
CA TYR A 264 13.34 7.51 -6.98
C TYR A 264 14.55 8.09 -6.24
N LEU A 265 15.05 9.29 -6.63
CA LEU A 265 16.17 9.90 -5.94
C LEU A 265 15.78 10.31 -4.51
N LEU A 266 14.62 10.91 -4.33
CA LEU A 266 14.15 11.31 -2.99
C LEU A 266 13.97 10.10 -2.06
N ALA A 267 13.45 8.98 -2.58
CA ALA A 267 13.34 7.73 -1.82
C ALA A 267 14.72 7.15 -1.47
N SER A 268 15.69 7.25 -2.39
CA SER A 268 17.08 6.86 -2.13
C SER A 268 17.67 7.69 -0.98
N LEU A 269 17.52 9.01 -1.05
CA LEU A 269 18.02 9.92 0.01
C LEU A 269 17.31 9.70 1.35
N ALA A 270 15.98 9.49 1.34
CA ALA A 270 15.23 9.19 2.55
C ALA A 270 15.69 7.86 3.18
N SER A 271 15.88 6.81 2.37
CA SER A 271 16.39 5.52 2.85
C SER A 271 17.82 5.65 3.40
N LEU A 272 18.70 6.40 2.71
CA LEU A 272 20.04 6.68 3.21
C LEU A 272 19.98 7.44 4.54
N GLY A 273 19.06 8.41 4.65
CA GLY A 273 18.80 9.12 5.90
C GLY A 273 18.40 8.15 7.02
N PHE A 274 17.49 7.21 6.77
CA PHE A 274 17.13 6.18 7.76
C PHE A 274 18.35 5.36 8.22
N ALA A 275 19.30 5.06 7.32
CA ALA A 275 20.51 4.32 7.68
C ALA A 275 21.42 5.07 8.67
N PHE A 276 21.48 6.41 8.60
CA PHE A 276 22.44 7.21 9.37
C PHE A 276 21.81 8.10 10.42
N LEU A 277 20.56 8.57 10.22
CA LEU A 277 19.93 9.55 11.11
C LEU A 277 18.90 8.93 12.06
N SER A 278 18.56 7.65 11.93
CA SER A 278 17.65 6.98 12.87
C SER A 278 18.14 7.01 14.33
N PRO A 279 19.46 6.94 14.63
CA PRO A 279 19.94 7.07 16.00
C PRO A 279 19.63 8.44 16.67
N LEU A 280 19.29 9.48 15.88
CA LEU A 280 18.81 10.76 16.40
C LEU A 280 17.35 10.68 16.93
N GLY A 281 16.74 9.49 16.89
CA GLY A 281 15.37 9.26 17.32
C GLY A 281 14.35 9.99 16.44
N LEU A 282 13.32 10.56 17.04
CA LEU A 282 12.20 11.18 16.31
C LEU A 282 12.62 12.33 15.40
N ILE A 283 13.64 13.10 15.80
CA ILE A 283 14.16 14.25 15.02
C ILE A 283 14.71 13.76 13.66
N GLY A 284 15.35 12.60 13.62
CA GLY A 284 15.81 11.98 12.38
C GLY A 284 14.65 11.27 11.64
N ILE A 285 13.91 10.42 12.32
CA ILE A 285 12.95 9.48 11.70
C ILE A 285 11.72 10.17 11.10
N TYR A 286 11.11 11.15 11.80
CA TYR A 286 9.86 11.77 11.34
C TYR A 286 10.00 12.56 10.03
N PRO A 287 11.04 13.43 9.87
CA PRO A 287 11.26 14.08 8.58
C PRO A 287 11.52 13.10 7.43
N LEU A 288 12.27 12.01 7.69
CA LEU A 288 12.54 10.99 6.70
C LEU A 288 11.27 10.22 6.29
N SER A 289 10.36 9.99 7.24
CA SER A 289 9.05 9.39 6.95
C SER A 289 8.21 10.31 6.05
N ALA A 290 8.25 11.62 6.29
CA ALA A 290 7.59 12.60 5.43
C ALA A 290 8.20 12.59 4.01
N LEU A 291 9.53 12.60 3.90
CA LEU A 291 10.23 12.53 2.60
C LEU A 291 9.90 11.25 1.83
N MET A 292 9.85 10.11 2.51
CA MET A 292 9.44 8.85 1.89
C MET A 292 7.98 8.91 1.42
N GLY A 293 7.08 9.54 2.18
CA GLY A 293 5.69 9.78 1.76
C GLY A 293 5.61 10.61 0.48
N ILE A 294 6.42 11.67 0.36
CA ILE A 294 6.52 12.51 -0.84
C ILE A 294 7.03 11.67 -2.02
N ALA A 295 8.06 10.87 -1.81
CA ALA A 295 8.63 10.02 -2.85
C ALA A 295 7.61 9.00 -3.39
N VAL A 296 6.87 8.34 -2.50
CA VAL A 296 5.81 7.39 -2.89
C VAL A 296 4.67 8.11 -3.59
N ALA A 297 4.28 9.31 -3.15
CA ALA A 297 3.28 10.13 -3.86
C ALA A 297 3.67 10.42 -5.31
N SER A 298 4.96 10.72 -5.55
CA SER A 298 5.49 10.93 -6.89
C SER A 298 5.38 9.65 -7.75
N THR A 299 5.80 8.50 -7.22
CA THR A 299 5.73 7.23 -7.98
C THR A 299 4.30 6.83 -8.28
N GLU A 300 3.37 6.95 -7.33
CA GLU A 300 1.95 6.64 -7.52
C GLU A 300 1.24 7.59 -8.51
N THR A 301 1.80 8.78 -8.74
CA THR A 301 1.27 9.75 -9.70
C THR A 301 1.89 9.59 -11.08
N PHE A 302 3.22 9.54 -11.17
CA PHE A 302 3.92 9.65 -12.45
C PHE A 302 4.17 8.31 -13.14
N GLU A 303 4.38 7.19 -12.42
CA GLU A 303 4.54 5.88 -13.07
C GLU A 303 3.29 5.50 -13.91
N PRO A 304 2.06 5.57 -13.37
CA PRO A 304 0.87 5.31 -14.16
C PRO A 304 0.68 6.28 -15.32
N THR A 305 1.05 7.55 -15.13
CA THR A 305 0.94 8.58 -16.16
C THR A 305 1.89 8.26 -17.33
N ILE A 306 3.16 7.95 -17.05
CA ILE A 306 4.16 7.61 -18.07
C ILE A 306 3.75 6.33 -18.81
N ILE A 307 3.38 5.26 -18.09
CA ILE A 307 2.99 4.00 -18.71
C ILE A 307 1.76 4.16 -19.58
N SER A 308 0.80 5.00 -19.17
CA SER A 308 -0.40 5.33 -19.96
C SER A 308 -0.03 6.02 -21.28
N LYS A 309 0.93 6.96 -21.26
CA LYS A 309 1.43 7.64 -22.47
C LYS A 309 2.19 6.69 -23.40
N LEU A 310 2.98 5.77 -22.86
CA LEU A 310 3.76 4.79 -23.63
C LEU A 310 2.90 3.69 -24.26
N SER A 311 1.77 3.34 -23.69
CA SER A 311 0.98 2.16 -24.07
C SER A 311 0.07 2.35 -25.28
N LYS A 312 -0.06 3.56 -25.84
CA LYS A 312 -0.81 3.87 -27.09
C LYS A 312 -2.16 3.11 -27.25
N GLY A 313 -2.96 3.03 -26.18
CA GLY A 313 -4.29 2.41 -26.21
C GLY A 313 -4.42 1.07 -25.45
N GLU A 314 -3.30 0.42 -25.10
CA GLU A 314 -3.28 -0.84 -24.32
C GLU A 314 -2.94 -0.59 -22.83
N VAL A 315 -3.58 0.40 -22.23
CA VAL A 315 -3.27 0.92 -20.90
C VAL A 315 -3.43 -0.15 -19.82
N GLY A 316 -4.51 -0.95 -19.86
CA GLY A 316 -4.78 -1.95 -18.82
C GLY A 316 -3.68 -2.99 -18.67
N THR A 317 -3.14 -3.47 -19.77
CA THR A 317 -2.07 -4.45 -19.83
C THR A 317 -0.73 -3.90 -19.36
N SER A 318 -0.43 -2.67 -19.81
CA SER A 318 0.80 -1.99 -19.42
C SER A 318 0.80 -1.65 -17.95
N MET A 319 -0.35 -1.30 -17.37
CA MET A 319 -0.55 -1.15 -15.92
C MET A 319 -0.36 -2.49 -15.17
N GLY A 320 -0.84 -3.59 -15.78
CA GLY A 320 -0.63 -4.93 -15.24
C GLY A 320 0.85 -5.31 -15.19
N ALA A 321 1.61 -5.01 -16.25
CA ALA A 321 3.06 -5.24 -16.29
C ALA A 321 3.81 -4.39 -15.25
N LEU A 322 3.43 -3.11 -15.09
CA LEU A 322 3.98 -2.24 -14.05
C LEU A 322 3.73 -2.82 -12.65
N SER A 323 2.51 -3.25 -12.38
CA SER A 323 2.15 -3.87 -11.10
C SER A 323 2.92 -5.18 -10.87
N LEU A 324 3.14 -5.99 -11.90
CA LEU A 324 3.92 -7.22 -11.81
C LEU A 324 5.39 -6.92 -11.47
N GLY A 325 6.01 -5.95 -12.14
CA GLY A 325 7.38 -5.52 -11.84
C GLY A 325 7.51 -5.08 -10.38
N ARG A 326 6.60 -4.22 -9.92
CA ARG A 326 6.54 -3.77 -8.51
C ARG A 326 6.39 -4.95 -7.55
N SER A 327 5.54 -5.90 -7.86
CA SER A 327 5.29 -7.07 -7.00
C SER A 327 6.51 -7.98 -6.87
N ILE A 328 7.23 -8.21 -7.96
CA ILE A 328 8.48 -9.00 -7.95
C ILE A 328 9.53 -8.26 -7.09
N GLY A 329 9.67 -6.96 -7.28
CA GLY A 329 10.58 -6.15 -6.48
C GLY A 329 10.25 -6.20 -4.97
N LEU A 330 8.99 -6.04 -4.60
CA LEU A 330 8.53 -6.12 -3.20
C LEU A 330 8.70 -7.53 -2.60
N LEU A 331 8.44 -8.59 -3.40
CA LEU A 331 8.61 -9.97 -2.95
C LEU A 331 10.06 -10.25 -2.53
N ILE A 332 11.01 -9.83 -3.32
CA ILE A 332 12.44 -10.04 -3.05
C ILE A 332 12.94 -8.99 -2.03
N GLY A 333 12.55 -7.74 -2.23
CA GLY A 333 13.01 -6.58 -1.45
C GLY A 333 12.72 -6.70 0.03
N ASN A 334 11.49 -7.07 0.42
CA ASN A 334 11.14 -7.20 1.84
C ASN A 334 11.90 -8.34 2.55
N THR A 335 12.13 -9.48 1.85
CA THR A 335 12.97 -10.55 2.40
C THR A 335 14.42 -10.09 2.58
N ALA A 336 14.99 -9.41 1.57
CA ALA A 336 16.34 -8.86 1.65
C ALA A 336 16.45 -7.81 2.77
N MET A 337 15.46 -6.91 2.89
CA MET A 337 15.38 -5.95 3.99
C MET A 337 15.38 -6.64 5.35
N GLY A 338 14.52 -7.66 5.54
CA GLY A 338 14.45 -8.40 6.80
C GLY A 338 15.76 -9.10 7.16
N PHE A 339 16.43 -9.71 6.18
CA PHE A 339 17.73 -10.34 6.37
C PHE A 339 18.81 -9.32 6.75
N LEU A 340 18.94 -8.25 6.00
CA LEU A 340 19.94 -7.20 6.24
C LEU A 340 19.68 -6.47 7.56
N TYR A 341 18.41 -6.22 7.89
CA TYR A 341 18.02 -5.55 9.13
C TYR A 341 18.40 -6.38 10.36
N GLN A 342 18.33 -7.70 10.27
CA GLN A 342 18.75 -8.58 11.36
C GLN A 342 20.27 -8.47 11.66
N ILE A 343 21.08 -8.12 10.65
CA ILE A 343 22.51 -7.84 10.81
C ILE A 343 22.68 -6.40 11.35
N SER A 344 22.09 -5.44 10.67
CA SER A 344 22.04 -4.03 11.04
C SER A 344 20.93 -3.30 10.27
N PHE A 345 20.14 -2.48 10.97
CA PHE A 345 19.16 -1.61 10.31
C PHE A 345 19.80 -0.71 9.24
N SER A 346 21.02 -0.24 9.48
CA SER A 346 21.76 0.61 8.52
C SER A 346 22.05 -0.12 7.21
N TYR A 347 22.36 -1.40 7.23
CA TYR A 347 22.57 -2.19 6.00
C TYR A 347 21.29 -2.35 5.20
N ALA A 348 20.16 -2.58 5.88
CA ALA A 348 18.87 -2.70 5.22
C ALA A 348 18.49 -1.40 4.48
N TYR A 349 18.58 -0.27 5.16
CA TYR A 349 18.25 1.01 4.55
C TYR A 349 19.27 1.47 3.51
N ALA A 350 20.56 1.15 3.67
CA ALA A 350 21.57 1.39 2.62
C ALA A 350 21.30 0.57 1.36
N PHE A 351 20.92 -0.70 1.50
CA PHE A 351 20.47 -1.53 0.39
C PHE A 351 19.27 -0.90 -0.34
N ALA A 352 18.25 -0.49 0.40
CA ALA A 352 17.08 0.18 -0.16
C ALA A 352 17.47 1.47 -0.93
N SER A 353 18.37 2.27 -0.35
CA SER A 353 18.90 3.48 -0.99
C SER A 353 19.59 3.18 -2.33
N ILE A 354 20.47 2.17 -2.37
CA ILE A 354 21.19 1.76 -3.59
C ILE A 354 20.20 1.31 -4.67
N MET A 355 19.19 0.51 -4.33
CA MET A 355 18.21 0.01 -5.28
C MET A 355 17.35 1.14 -5.87
N SER A 356 16.94 2.10 -5.04
CA SER A 356 16.22 3.28 -5.52
C SER A 356 17.10 4.18 -6.40
N PHE A 357 18.39 4.30 -6.07
CA PHE A 357 19.33 5.04 -6.89
C PHE A 357 19.55 4.38 -8.27
N ILE A 358 19.60 3.05 -8.33
CA ILE A 358 19.64 2.31 -9.61
C ILE A 358 18.37 2.61 -10.42
N ALA A 359 17.19 2.61 -9.81
CA ALA A 359 15.95 2.97 -10.49
C ALA A 359 16.00 4.41 -11.05
N PHE A 360 16.51 5.36 -10.26
CA PHE A 360 16.75 6.74 -10.70
C PHE A 360 17.68 6.79 -11.92
N MET A 361 18.82 6.10 -11.87
CA MET A 361 19.77 6.06 -12.98
C MET A 361 19.16 5.46 -14.25
N ILE A 362 18.37 4.41 -14.15
CA ILE A 362 17.69 3.80 -15.31
C ILE A 362 16.74 4.81 -15.96
N VAL A 363 15.94 5.54 -15.19
CA VAL A 363 14.99 6.52 -15.73
C VAL A 363 15.73 7.68 -16.39
N ILE A 364 16.73 8.27 -15.74
CA ILE A 364 17.46 9.43 -16.25
C ILE A 364 18.26 9.11 -17.53
N THR A 365 18.81 7.89 -17.63
CA THR A 365 19.62 7.51 -18.78
C THR A 365 18.81 6.97 -19.96
N SER A 366 17.70 6.30 -19.70
CA SER A 366 16.97 5.51 -20.69
C SER A 366 15.63 6.11 -21.11
N LEU A 367 15.02 6.97 -20.27
CA LEU A 367 13.76 7.66 -20.57
C LEU A 367 14.06 9.17 -20.74
N ARG A 368 14.63 9.54 -21.88
CA ARG A 368 14.73 10.95 -22.27
C ARG A 368 13.49 11.36 -23.06
N GLU A 369 13.03 12.60 -22.86
CA GLU A 369 11.97 13.25 -23.65
C GLU A 369 12.34 13.35 -25.12
#